data_342a7c9b1f7028f40ec9dc896d9cf82f
#
_entry.id   342a7c9b1f7028f40ec9dc896d9cf82f
#
_cell.length_a   1.000
_cell.length_b   1.000
_cell.length_c   1.000
_cell.angle_alpha   90.00
_cell.angle_beta   90.00
_cell.angle_gamma   90.00
#
_symmetry.space_group_name_H-M   'P 1'
#
loop_
_entity.id
_entity.type
_entity.pdbx_description
1 polymer ?
#
loop_
_entity_poly.entity_id
_entity_poly.type
_entity_poly.pdbx_seq_one_letter_code
_entity_poly.pdbx_strand_id
1 'polypeptide(L)'
;MAAKYKIVHVIGTTGFSKSDEKKISLAAKKAIIIKSGNMSMGINILQQVVSRASRLFNETFNIEVLETHHKHKVDAPSGTALML
;
A
#
# COMPACT_ATOMS: atom_id res chain seq x y z
N MET A 1 -7.80 11.59 16.00
CA MET A 1 -6.75 12.36 16.73
C MET A 1 -6.06 13.37 15.82
N ALA A 2 -5.46 12.97 14.70
CA ALA A 2 -4.75 13.88 13.80
C ALA A 2 -5.61 15.06 13.30
N ALA A 3 -6.87 14.80 12.93
CA ALA A 3 -7.81 15.83 12.51
C ALA A 3 -8.11 16.85 13.60
N LYS A 4 -8.25 16.40 14.86
CA LYS A 4 -8.52 17.24 16.01
C LYS A 4 -7.37 18.21 16.32
N TYR A 5 -6.13 17.75 16.17
CA TYR A 5 -4.92 18.54 16.49
C TYR A 5 -4.26 19.15 15.27
N LYS A 6 -4.83 19.00 14.08
CA LYS A 6 -4.29 19.50 12.79
C LYS A 6 -2.86 19.04 12.53
N ILE A 7 -2.60 17.76 12.79
CA ILE A 7 -1.28 17.12 12.64
C ILE A 7 -1.27 16.32 11.33
N VAL A 8 -0.17 16.37 10.60
CA VAL A 8 0.06 15.47 9.46
C VAL A 8 0.28 14.06 9.99
N HIS A 9 -0.47 13.10 9.45
CA HIS A 9 -0.39 11.70 9.86
C HIS A 9 0.20 10.84 8.74
N VAL A 10 1.35 10.24 8.99
CA VAL A 10 1.99 9.31 8.07
C VAL A 10 1.68 7.88 8.51
N ILE A 11 1.07 7.09 7.62
CA ILE A 11 0.65 5.71 7.90
C ILE A 11 1.45 4.77 7.01
N GLY A 12 2.35 4.00 7.62
CA GLY A 12 3.10 2.91 6.97
C GLY A 12 2.58 1.53 7.35
N THR A 13 1.57 1.46 8.20
CA THR A 13 0.94 0.20 8.63
C THR A 13 0.10 -0.40 7.50
N THR A 14 0.09 -1.72 7.41
CA THR A 14 -0.68 -2.50 6.44
C THR A 14 -1.70 -3.39 7.13
N GLY A 15 -2.53 -4.07 6.35
CA GLY A 15 -3.52 -5.00 6.89
C GLY A 15 -4.80 -4.33 7.41
N PHE A 16 -5.14 -3.14 6.94
CA PHE A 16 -6.39 -2.47 7.29
C PHE A 16 -7.61 -3.17 6.68
N SER A 17 -8.67 -3.28 7.46
CA SER A 17 -9.96 -3.71 6.95
C SER A 17 -10.62 -2.62 6.08
N LYS A 18 -11.65 -2.99 5.31
CA LYS A 18 -12.43 -2.01 4.55
C LYS A 18 -13.07 -0.95 5.45
N SER A 19 -13.47 -1.33 6.66
CA SER A 19 -14.02 -0.41 7.67
C SER A 19 -12.97 0.60 8.12
N ASP A 20 -11.74 0.14 8.37
CA ASP A 20 -10.63 1.01 8.77
C ASP A 20 -10.25 1.98 7.64
N GLU A 21 -10.20 1.50 6.41
CA GLU A 21 -9.94 2.34 5.22
C GLU A 21 -10.99 3.45 5.09
N LYS A 22 -12.26 3.15 5.35
CA LYS A 22 -13.33 4.15 5.38
C LYS A 22 -13.09 5.21 6.45
N LYS A 23 -12.69 4.81 7.65
CA LYS A 23 -12.38 5.74 8.75
C LYS A 23 -11.22 6.66 8.40
N ILE A 24 -10.18 6.11 7.78
CA ILE A 24 -9.01 6.88 7.30
C ILE A 24 -9.44 7.88 6.23
N SER A 25 -10.26 7.47 5.28
CA SER A 25 -10.76 8.35 4.21
C SER A 25 -11.61 9.50 4.76
N LEU A 26 -12.43 9.24 5.78
CA LEU A 26 -13.21 10.27 6.45
C LEU A 26 -12.32 11.26 7.21
N ALA A 27 -11.29 10.76 7.92
CA ALA A 27 -10.34 11.60 8.62
C ALA A 27 -9.50 12.46 7.65
N ALA A 28 -9.20 11.97 6.45
CA ALA A 28 -8.46 12.68 5.42
C ALA A 28 -9.18 13.93 4.89
N LYS A 29 -10.47 14.06 5.12
CA LYS A 29 -11.23 15.28 4.80
C LYS A 29 -10.88 16.45 5.73
N LYS A 30 -10.34 16.18 6.90
CA LYS A 30 -10.05 17.16 7.95
C LYS A 30 -8.58 17.16 8.39
N ALA A 31 -7.76 16.27 7.85
CA ALA A 31 -6.36 16.14 8.17
C ALA A 31 -5.55 15.77 6.93
N ILE A 32 -4.25 16.07 6.95
CA ILE A 32 -3.34 15.60 5.91
C ILE A 32 -2.87 14.19 6.30
N ILE A 33 -3.24 13.21 5.49
CA ILE A 33 -2.85 11.81 5.70
C ILE A 33 -2.00 11.35 4.50
N ILE A 34 -0.81 10.86 4.79
CA ILE A 34 0.07 10.21 3.83
C ILE A 34 0.11 8.73 4.17
N LYS A 35 -0.40 7.90 3.26
CA LYS A 35 -0.49 6.46 3.48
C LYS A 35 0.09 5.69 2.31
N SER A 36 0.92 4.69 2.60
CA SER A 36 1.45 3.77 1.59
C SER A 36 1.70 2.39 2.21
N GLY A 37 1.53 1.35 1.42
CA GLY A 37 1.88 -0.02 1.81
C GLY A 37 3.40 -0.21 1.94
N ASN A 38 4.19 0.64 1.32
CA ASN A 38 5.64 0.66 1.47
C ASN A 38 6.18 2.05 1.16
N MET A 39 7.05 2.55 2.04
CA MET A 39 7.70 3.87 1.91
C MET A 39 9.12 3.77 1.34
N SER A 40 9.61 2.57 1.02
CA SER A 40 10.93 2.36 0.42
C SER A 40 10.99 2.97 -0.98
N MET A 41 12.02 3.74 -1.26
CA MET A 41 12.27 4.28 -2.58
C MET A 41 12.43 3.16 -3.62
N GLY A 42 13.20 2.11 -3.29
CA GLY A 42 13.40 0.97 -4.17
C GLY A 42 12.10 0.26 -4.54
N ILE A 43 11.24 0.04 -3.58
CA ILE A 43 9.92 -0.59 -3.80
C ILE A 43 9.02 0.31 -4.65
N ASN A 44 9.01 1.61 -4.42
CA ASN A 44 8.21 2.53 -5.22
C ASN A 44 8.71 2.64 -6.67
N ILE A 45 10.02 2.58 -6.88
CA ILE A 45 10.59 2.49 -8.24
C ILE A 45 10.21 1.15 -8.89
N LEU A 46 10.33 0.05 -8.16
CA LEU A 46 9.94 -1.28 -8.65
C LEU A 46 8.47 -1.31 -9.06
N GLN A 47 7.58 -0.73 -8.28
CA GLN A 47 6.16 -0.62 -8.60
C GLN A 47 5.95 0.07 -9.96
N GLN A 48 6.66 1.14 -10.23
CA GLN A 48 6.56 1.84 -11.52
C GLN A 48 7.09 1.00 -12.68
N VAL A 49 8.20 0.31 -12.48
CA VAL A 49 8.77 -0.60 -13.50
C VAL A 49 7.81 -1.75 -13.80
N VAL A 50 7.27 -2.39 -12.77
CA VAL A 50 6.29 -3.47 -12.92
C VAL A 50 5.03 -2.98 -13.63
N SER A 51 4.52 -1.81 -13.26
CA SER A 51 3.34 -1.21 -13.90
C SER A 51 3.57 -0.95 -15.39
N ARG A 52 4.76 -0.48 -15.76
CA ARG A 52 5.11 -0.28 -17.18
C ARG A 52 5.26 -1.59 -17.92
N ALA A 53 5.97 -2.55 -17.35
CA ALA A 53 6.18 -3.86 -17.96
C ALA A 53 4.86 -4.60 -18.17
N SER A 54 3.96 -4.59 -17.18
CA SER A 54 2.67 -5.26 -17.27
C SER A 54 1.76 -4.69 -18.35
N ARG A 55 1.90 -3.42 -18.69
CA ARG A 55 1.15 -2.80 -19.81
C ARG A 55 1.67 -3.23 -21.18
N LEU A 56 2.95 -3.61 -21.26
CA LEU A 56 3.56 -4.12 -22.49
C LEU A 56 3.22 -5.59 -22.71
N PHE A 57 3.04 -6.35 -21.64
CA PHE A 57 2.55 -7.71 -21.68
C PHE A 57 1.02 -7.67 -21.73
N ASN A 58 0.48 -7.99 -22.85
CA ASN A 58 -0.97 -8.01 -23.05
C ASN A 58 -1.63 -9.20 -22.33
N GLU A 59 -2.91 -9.41 -22.54
CA GLU A 59 -3.72 -10.48 -21.91
C GLU A 59 -3.24 -11.92 -22.20
N THR A 60 -2.25 -12.09 -23.06
CA THR A 60 -1.68 -13.42 -23.35
C THR A 60 -0.68 -13.89 -22.31
N PHE A 61 -0.28 -13.02 -21.37
CA PHE A 61 0.65 -13.33 -20.30
C PHE A 61 -0.04 -13.32 -18.95
N ASN A 62 0.27 -14.31 -18.12
CA ASN A 62 -0.12 -14.33 -16.73
C ASN A 62 0.96 -13.63 -15.89
N ILE A 63 0.54 -12.81 -14.95
CA ILE A 63 1.42 -12.12 -14.04
C ILE A 63 1.16 -12.66 -12.63
N GLU A 64 2.20 -13.17 -12.00
CA GLU A 64 2.13 -13.71 -10.64
C GLU A 64 3.13 -13.00 -9.74
N VAL A 65 2.75 -12.82 -8.49
CA VAL A 65 3.64 -12.26 -7.45
C VAL A 65 3.88 -13.33 -6.42
N LEU A 66 5.15 -13.68 -6.21
CA LEU A 66 5.59 -14.57 -5.15
C LEU A 66 6.32 -13.75 -4.10
N GLU A 67 5.94 -13.94 -2.85
CA GLU A 67 6.60 -13.28 -1.72
C GLU A 67 6.86 -14.26 -0.59
N THR A 68 7.94 -14.04 0.13
CA THR A 68 8.28 -14.81 1.32
C THR A 68 8.63 -13.87 2.46
N HIS A 69 8.14 -14.18 3.64
CA HIS A 69 8.39 -13.40 4.84
C HIS A 69 8.70 -14.33 6.02
N HIS A 70 9.21 -13.73 7.09
CA HIS A 70 9.43 -14.46 8.33
C HIS A 70 8.10 -14.92 8.95
N LYS A 71 8.18 -15.94 9.81
CA LYS A 71 7.00 -16.58 10.43
C LYS A 71 6.12 -15.64 11.27
N HIS A 72 6.62 -14.49 11.67
CA HIS A 72 5.88 -13.51 12.47
C HIS A 72 5.11 -12.49 11.64
N LYS A 73 5.15 -12.57 10.31
CA LYS A 73 4.36 -11.72 9.43
C LYS A 73 2.86 -11.98 9.66
N VAL A 74 2.11 -10.93 9.98
CA VAL A 74 0.69 -11.04 10.36
C VAL A 74 -0.24 -10.98 9.15
N ASP A 75 0.03 -10.07 8.22
CA ASP A 75 -0.80 -9.85 7.03
C ASP A 75 -0.25 -10.61 5.80
N ALA A 76 -1.14 -11.25 5.08
CA ALA A 76 -0.84 -11.90 3.80
C ALA A 76 -2.05 -11.75 2.86
N PRO A 77 -1.87 -11.31 1.62
CA PRO A 77 -0.61 -10.81 1.05
C PRO A 77 -0.10 -9.55 1.78
N SER A 78 1.21 -9.29 1.69
CA SER A 78 1.79 -8.08 2.28
C SER A 78 1.27 -6.80 1.60
N GLY A 79 1.36 -5.67 2.30
CA GLY A 79 1.02 -4.37 1.70
C GLY A 79 1.82 -4.08 0.43
N THR A 80 3.09 -4.50 0.39
CA THR A 80 3.94 -4.37 -0.80
C THR A 80 3.44 -5.21 -1.95
N ALA A 81 3.08 -6.48 -1.72
CA ALA A 81 2.53 -7.35 -2.76
C ALA A 81 1.22 -6.79 -3.33
N LEU A 82 0.37 -6.21 -2.49
CA LEU A 82 -0.88 -5.58 -2.93
C LEU A 82 -0.67 -4.30 -3.75
N MET A 83 0.47 -3.61 -3.56
CA MET A 83 0.84 -2.46 -4.39
C MET A 83 1.28 -2.88 -5.79
N LEU A 84 1.94 -4.00 -5.91
CA LEU A 84 2.46 -4.54 -7.17
C LEU A 84 1.37 -5.26 -7.95
#